data_7e14b0c6dfe567d11c70f13b99009713
#
_entry.id   7e14b0c6dfe567d11c70f13b99009713
#
_cell.length_a   1.000
_cell.length_b   1.000
_cell.length_c   1.000
_cell.angle_alpha   90.00
_cell.angle_beta   90.00
_cell.angle_gamma   90.00
#
_symmetry.space_group_name_H-M   'P 1'
#
loop_
_entity.id
_entity.type
_entity.pdbx_description
1 polymer ?
#
loop_
_entity_poly.entity_id
_entity_poly.type
_entity_poly.pdbx_seq_one_letter_code
_entity_poly.pdbx_strand_id
1 'polypeptide(L)'
;EPYRRQRQMCIRDRFKFVSDFGVSFSVAFEEDELLQSGESYQFALTNYEGIKSPRDPKVRDTVMCIVDEFFRKNQAALLYICETGDGMQKMRSRLFSFWFSVYAEHDNFLFLPQIVYDEEENENYAALIIRRDNPRFNDLVSEFTNTITLLNGKPD
;
A
#
# COMPACT_ATOMS: atom_id res chain seq x y z
N GLU A 1 8.34 -19.05 -6.89
CA GLU A 1 9.42 -18.14 -6.53
C GLU A 1 9.11 -16.71 -6.97
N PRO A 2 9.43 -15.72 -6.13
CA PRO A 2 9.27 -14.32 -6.51
C PRO A 2 10.17 -13.91 -7.67
N TYR A 3 9.81 -12.84 -8.33
CA TYR A 3 10.65 -12.27 -9.37
C TYR A 3 11.89 -11.60 -8.78
N ARG A 4 12.96 -11.58 -9.58
CA ARG A 4 14.18 -10.89 -9.22
C ARG A 4 13.93 -9.38 -9.25
N ARG A 5 14.41 -8.68 -8.23
CA ARG A 5 14.18 -7.26 -8.04
C ARG A 5 15.46 -6.46 -8.21
N GLN A 6 15.31 -5.23 -8.67
CA GLN A 6 16.39 -4.26 -8.74
C GLN A 6 16.03 -3.06 -7.86
N ARG A 7 16.93 -2.71 -6.94
CA ARG A 7 16.75 -1.56 -6.08
C ARG A 7 17.40 -0.34 -6.70
N GLN A 8 16.66 0.75 -6.77
CA GLN A 8 17.21 2.03 -7.22
C GLN A 8 17.71 2.82 -6.03
N MET A 9 18.91 3.38 -6.18
CA MET A 9 19.51 4.25 -5.18
C MET A 9 18.89 5.63 -5.29
N CYS A 10 18.00 5.97 -4.37
CA CYS A 10 17.43 7.31 -4.27
C CYS A 10 16.94 7.53 -2.84
N ILE A 11 16.49 8.75 -2.54
CA ILE A 11 15.96 9.11 -1.21
C ILE A 11 14.79 8.21 -0.82
N ARG A 12 14.12 7.67 -1.81
CA ARG A 12 12.99 6.77 -1.65
C ARG A 12 13.39 5.38 -2.10
N ASP A 13 13.00 4.37 -1.36
CA ASP A 13 13.24 3.00 -1.78
C ASP A 13 12.29 2.63 -2.91
N ARG A 14 12.86 2.13 -3.99
CA ARG A 14 12.10 1.69 -5.14
C ARG A 14 12.66 0.37 -5.65
N PHE A 15 11.76 -0.56 -5.92
CA PHE A 15 12.10 -1.89 -6.43
C PHE A 15 11.41 -2.09 -7.76
N LYS A 16 12.18 -2.54 -8.75
CA LYS A 16 11.64 -2.84 -10.09
C LYS A 16 11.76 -4.31 -10.39
N PHE A 17 10.78 -4.84 -11.09
CA PHE A 17 10.85 -6.21 -11.61
C PHE A 17 10.02 -6.32 -12.88
N VAL A 18 10.31 -7.36 -13.68
CA VAL A 18 9.60 -7.65 -14.92
C VAL A 18 8.99 -9.04 -14.79
N SER A 19 7.70 -9.16 -15.09
CA SER A 19 7.01 -10.44 -15.04
C SER A 19 7.39 -11.32 -16.23
N ASP A 20 7.05 -12.60 -16.15
CA ASP A 20 7.25 -13.54 -17.26
C ASP A 20 6.45 -13.15 -18.51
N PHE A 21 5.44 -12.31 -18.33
CA PHE A 21 4.61 -11.77 -19.42
C PHE A 21 5.17 -10.49 -20.02
N GLY A 22 6.37 -10.08 -19.58
CA GLY A 22 7.02 -8.87 -20.11
C GLY A 22 6.50 -7.55 -19.55
N VAL A 23 5.71 -7.61 -18.48
CA VAL A 23 5.15 -6.39 -17.87
C VAL A 23 6.08 -5.88 -16.79
N SER A 24 6.42 -4.60 -16.84
CA SER A 24 7.34 -3.97 -15.89
C SER A 24 6.56 -3.35 -14.72
N PHE A 25 6.98 -3.68 -13.52
CA PHE A 25 6.38 -3.18 -12.28
C PHE A 25 7.39 -2.45 -11.43
N SER A 26 6.91 -1.53 -10.63
CA SER A 26 7.70 -0.83 -9.64
C SER A 26 6.93 -0.77 -8.32
N VAL A 27 7.64 -1.07 -7.24
CA VAL A 27 7.12 -0.87 -5.87
C VAL A 27 7.97 0.24 -5.24
N ALA A 28 7.32 1.26 -4.74
CA ALA A 28 8.01 2.39 -4.13
C ALA A 28 7.50 2.64 -2.71
N PHE A 29 8.41 3.07 -1.83
CA PHE A 29 8.11 3.50 -0.48
C PHE A 29 8.57 4.94 -0.35
N GLU A 30 7.64 5.83 -0.08
CA GLU A 30 7.91 7.26 0.07
C GLU A 30 7.50 7.71 1.47
N GLU A 31 8.27 8.64 2.06
CA GLU A 31 7.90 9.19 3.34
C GLU A 31 6.49 9.77 3.28
N ASP A 32 5.69 9.46 4.29
CA ASP A 32 4.33 9.94 4.41
C ASP A 32 4.30 11.15 5.32
N GLU A 33 3.52 12.17 4.94
CA GLU A 33 3.34 13.37 5.74
C GLU A 33 1.95 13.43 6.40
N LEU A 34 1.10 12.47 6.09
CA LEU A 34 -0.27 12.46 6.60
C LEU A 34 -0.35 12.05 8.05
N LEU A 35 0.43 11.05 8.45
CA LEU A 35 0.48 10.55 9.82
C LEU A 35 1.71 11.10 10.51
N GLN A 36 1.50 11.66 11.70
CA GLN A 36 2.55 12.32 12.48
C GLN A 36 2.87 11.61 13.80
N SER A 37 2.04 10.64 14.19
CA SER A 37 2.19 9.94 15.46
C SER A 37 3.35 8.96 15.52
N GLY A 38 3.92 8.65 14.38
CA GLY A 38 5.04 7.73 14.25
C GLY A 38 5.55 7.73 12.83
N GLU A 39 6.55 6.89 12.59
CA GLU A 39 7.12 6.75 11.26
C GLU A 39 6.13 6.06 10.33
N SER A 40 5.91 6.64 9.16
CA SER A 40 5.01 6.06 8.16
C SER A 40 5.49 6.37 6.76
N TYR A 41 5.16 5.47 5.84
CA TYR A 41 5.52 5.57 4.44
C TYR A 41 4.32 5.26 3.57
N GLN A 42 4.29 5.85 2.39
CA GLN A 42 3.30 5.51 1.38
C GLN A 42 3.86 4.43 0.47
N PHE A 43 3.03 3.44 0.19
CA PHE A 43 3.35 2.33 -0.69
C PHE A 43 2.66 2.56 -2.03
N ALA A 44 3.40 2.40 -3.11
CA ALA A 44 2.84 2.51 -4.45
C ALA A 44 3.33 1.37 -5.34
N LEU A 45 2.39 0.72 -6.01
CA LEU A 45 2.70 -0.27 -7.04
C LEU A 45 2.33 0.32 -8.39
N THR A 46 3.29 0.37 -9.29
CA THR A 46 3.11 0.95 -10.62
C THR A 46 3.38 -0.09 -11.70
N ASN A 47 2.48 -0.14 -12.67
CA ASN A 47 2.67 -0.85 -13.93
C ASN A 47 3.04 0.20 -14.97
N TYR A 48 4.31 0.23 -15.39
CA TYR A 48 4.85 1.28 -16.22
C TYR A 48 4.19 1.42 -17.60
N GLU A 49 3.79 0.30 -18.17
CA GLU A 49 3.30 0.32 -19.54
C GLU A 49 1.79 0.49 -19.63
N GLY A 50 1.11 0.47 -18.49
CA GLY A 50 -0.34 0.52 -18.46
C GLY A 50 -0.98 -0.68 -19.16
N ILE A 51 -0.21 -1.70 -19.45
CA ILE A 51 -0.68 -2.89 -20.15
C ILE A 51 -1.43 -3.77 -19.15
N LYS A 52 -2.58 -4.29 -19.61
CA LYS A 52 -3.33 -5.23 -18.80
C LYS A 52 -2.50 -6.50 -18.61
N SER A 53 -2.10 -6.75 -17.37
CA SER A 53 -1.31 -7.93 -17.05
C SER A 53 -2.24 -9.11 -16.76
N PRO A 54 -1.90 -10.32 -17.26
CA PRO A 54 -2.61 -11.51 -16.82
C PRO A 54 -2.45 -11.72 -15.32
N ARG A 55 -3.38 -12.45 -14.72
CA ARG A 55 -3.28 -12.82 -13.31
C ARG A 55 -1.99 -13.62 -13.10
N ASP A 56 -1.14 -13.12 -12.20
CA ASP A 56 0.18 -13.70 -11.99
C ASP A 56 0.50 -13.79 -10.50
N PRO A 57 0.43 -14.99 -9.90
CA PRO A 57 0.74 -15.18 -8.49
C PRO A 57 2.17 -14.77 -8.13
N LYS A 58 3.11 -14.81 -9.08
CA LYS A 58 4.48 -14.37 -8.82
C LYS A 58 4.58 -12.87 -8.58
N VAL A 59 3.71 -12.07 -9.22
CA VAL A 59 3.64 -10.62 -8.95
C VAL A 59 3.23 -10.41 -7.50
N ARG A 60 2.17 -11.07 -7.07
CA ARG A 60 1.72 -11.01 -5.67
C ARG A 60 2.84 -11.40 -4.70
N ASP A 61 3.48 -12.53 -4.96
CA ASP A 61 4.54 -13.04 -4.08
C ASP A 61 5.72 -12.09 -4.03
N THR A 62 6.07 -11.49 -5.17
CA THR A 62 7.15 -10.49 -5.24
C THR A 62 6.82 -9.26 -4.43
N VAL A 63 5.61 -8.72 -4.59
CA VAL A 63 5.16 -7.54 -3.84
C VAL A 63 5.14 -7.85 -2.34
N MET A 64 4.62 -9.01 -1.94
CA MET A 64 4.57 -9.37 -0.52
C MET A 64 5.96 -9.58 0.07
N CYS A 65 6.91 -10.11 -0.69
CA CYS A 65 8.30 -10.22 -0.23
C CYS A 65 8.92 -8.85 -0.01
N ILE A 66 8.65 -7.89 -0.89
CA ILE A 66 9.15 -6.52 -0.76
C ILE A 66 8.56 -5.86 0.49
N VAL A 67 7.28 -6.02 0.71
CA VAL A 67 6.60 -5.48 1.90
C VAL A 67 7.15 -6.12 3.18
N ASP A 68 7.35 -7.42 3.18
CA ASP A 68 7.91 -8.13 4.33
C ASP A 68 9.32 -7.62 4.66
N GLU A 69 10.15 -7.43 3.64
CA GLU A 69 11.49 -6.88 3.82
C GLU A 69 11.44 -5.47 4.39
N PHE A 70 10.49 -4.65 3.94
CA PHE A 70 10.30 -3.30 4.47
C PHE A 70 10.04 -3.35 5.98
N PHE A 71 9.11 -4.21 6.42
CA PHE A 71 8.76 -4.29 7.84
C PHE A 71 9.85 -4.91 8.70
N ARG A 72 10.74 -5.71 8.12
CA ARG A 72 11.90 -6.23 8.86
C ARG A 72 12.91 -5.14 9.15
N LYS A 73 13.01 -4.13 8.28
CA LYS A 73 13.99 -3.06 8.40
C LYS A 73 13.46 -1.80 9.07
N ASN A 74 12.14 -1.66 9.15
CA ASN A 74 11.52 -0.42 9.62
C ASN A 74 10.39 -0.72 10.59
N GLN A 75 10.40 -0.02 11.73
CA GLN A 75 9.26 -0.01 12.64
C GLN A 75 8.32 1.11 12.23
N ALA A 76 7.68 0.94 11.11
CA ALA A 76 6.86 1.98 10.50
C ALA A 76 5.52 1.42 10.05
N ALA A 77 4.58 2.31 9.81
CA ALA A 77 3.32 1.96 9.17
C ALA A 77 3.42 2.18 7.67
N LEU A 78 2.62 1.45 6.91
CA LEU A 78 2.47 1.68 5.48
C LEU A 78 1.07 2.21 5.19
N LEU A 79 0.99 3.21 4.33
CA LEU A 79 -0.27 3.70 3.77
C LEU A 79 -0.32 3.32 2.29
N TYR A 80 -1.40 2.69 1.89
CA TYR A 80 -1.70 2.47 0.49
C TYR A 80 -2.86 3.36 0.11
N ILE A 81 -2.67 4.21 -0.90
CA ILE A 81 -3.70 5.12 -1.39
C ILE A 81 -3.93 4.80 -2.86
N CYS A 82 -5.18 4.50 -3.19
CA CYS A 82 -5.58 4.22 -4.56
C CYS A 82 -6.48 5.36 -5.02
N GLU A 83 -5.90 6.25 -5.80
CA GLU A 83 -6.60 7.42 -6.31
C GLU A 83 -7.35 7.13 -7.59
N THR A 84 -8.35 7.96 -7.86
CA THR A 84 -9.10 7.89 -9.10
C THR A 84 -8.23 8.36 -10.27
N GLY A 85 -8.42 7.77 -11.40
CA GLY A 85 -7.74 8.21 -12.61
C GLY A 85 -8.29 7.48 -13.82
N ASP A 86 -8.30 6.16 -13.73
CA ASP A 86 -8.73 5.30 -14.84
C ASP A 86 -10.00 4.49 -14.53
N GLY A 87 -10.65 4.74 -13.39
CA GLY A 87 -11.84 4.00 -12.99
C GLY A 87 -11.57 2.59 -12.47
N MET A 88 -10.30 2.23 -12.31
CA MET A 88 -9.89 0.88 -11.88
C MET A 88 -9.57 0.80 -10.39
N GLN A 89 -9.73 1.89 -9.66
CA GLN A 89 -9.35 1.94 -8.24
C GLN A 89 -10.08 0.89 -7.39
N LYS A 90 -11.34 0.64 -7.68
CA LYS A 90 -12.12 -0.34 -6.94
C LYS A 90 -11.57 -1.76 -7.10
N MET A 91 -11.20 -2.11 -8.33
CA MET A 91 -10.61 -3.42 -8.62
C MET A 91 -9.25 -3.58 -7.96
N ARG A 92 -8.40 -2.55 -8.04
CA ARG A 92 -7.08 -2.57 -7.40
C ARG A 92 -7.21 -2.69 -5.89
N SER A 93 -8.13 -1.94 -5.29
CA SER A 93 -8.35 -2.00 -3.86
C SER A 93 -8.77 -3.41 -3.41
N ARG A 94 -9.65 -4.06 -4.16
CA ARG A 94 -10.05 -5.44 -3.86
C ARG A 94 -8.88 -6.40 -3.93
N LEU A 95 -8.04 -6.25 -4.95
CA LEU A 95 -6.88 -7.10 -5.15
C LEU A 95 -5.90 -6.96 -3.99
N PHE A 96 -5.56 -5.72 -3.62
CA PHE A 96 -4.66 -5.46 -2.51
C PHE A 96 -5.25 -5.88 -1.18
N SER A 97 -6.54 -5.65 -0.97
CA SER A 97 -7.22 -6.09 0.24
C SER A 97 -7.11 -7.60 0.42
N PHE A 98 -7.28 -8.34 -0.67
CA PHE A 98 -7.14 -9.79 -0.63
C PHE A 98 -5.70 -10.20 -0.28
N TRP A 99 -4.72 -9.62 -0.96
CA TRP A 99 -3.31 -9.94 -0.71
C TRP A 99 -2.91 -9.66 0.73
N PHE A 100 -3.22 -8.47 1.22
CA PHE A 100 -2.83 -8.06 2.57
C PHE A 100 -3.62 -8.78 3.65
N SER A 101 -4.87 -9.12 3.40
CA SER A 101 -5.66 -9.89 4.35
C SER A 101 -5.06 -11.27 4.60
N VAL A 102 -4.65 -11.94 3.52
CA VAL A 102 -4.01 -13.26 3.63
C VAL A 102 -2.68 -13.13 4.35
N TYR A 103 -1.88 -12.13 4.00
CA TYR A 103 -0.60 -11.88 4.62
C TYR A 103 -0.75 -11.57 6.12
N ALA A 104 -1.70 -10.74 6.47
CA ALA A 104 -1.92 -10.33 7.85
C ALA A 104 -2.28 -11.49 8.78
N GLU A 105 -2.98 -12.49 8.25
CA GLU A 105 -3.34 -13.68 9.04
C GLU A 105 -2.11 -14.46 9.50
N HIS A 106 -1.01 -14.39 8.74
CA HIS A 106 0.17 -15.20 9.02
C HIS A 106 1.27 -14.47 9.78
N ASP A 107 1.30 -13.14 9.74
CA ASP A 107 2.46 -12.38 10.20
C ASP A 107 2.19 -11.26 11.20
N ASN A 108 1.11 -11.37 11.95
CA ASN A 108 0.81 -10.42 13.04
C ASN A 108 0.71 -8.96 12.58
N PHE A 109 0.04 -8.75 11.47
CA PHE A 109 -0.24 -7.42 10.94
C PHE A 109 -1.71 -7.05 11.10
N LEU A 110 -1.97 -5.76 11.18
CA LEU A 110 -3.30 -5.21 10.96
C LEU A 110 -3.35 -4.63 9.55
N PHE A 111 -4.36 -5.02 8.79
CA PHE A 111 -4.70 -4.38 7.52
C PHE A 111 -6.05 -3.70 7.72
N LEU A 112 -6.06 -2.37 7.58
CA LEU A 112 -7.25 -1.57 7.85
C LEU A 112 -7.62 -0.75 6.61
N PRO A 113 -8.52 -1.26 5.75
CA PRO A 113 -8.97 -0.51 4.57
C PRO A 113 -10.07 0.48 4.92
N GLN A 114 -10.08 1.61 4.22
CA GLN A 114 -11.09 2.65 4.39
C GLN A 114 -11.43 3.27 3.04
N ILE A 115 -12.64 3.82 2.94
CA ILE A 115 -13.09 4.53 1.76
C ILE A 115 -13.07 6.03 2.07
N VAL A 116 -12.50 6.82 1.16
CA VAL A 116 -12.47 8.27 1.26
C VAL A 116 -13.23 8.83 0.07
N TYR A 117 -14.22 9.68 0.33
CA TYR A 117 -14.98 10.32 -0.73
C TYR A 117 -14.38 11.68 -1.07
N ASP A 118 -14.21 11.94 -2.36
CA ASP A 118 -13.75 13.25 -2.81
C ASP A 118 -14.94 14.23 -2.92
N GLU A 119 -14.65 15.44 -3.39
CA GLU A 119 -15.68 16.49 -3.52
C GLU A 119 -16.79 16.14 -4.50
N GLU A 120 -16.50 15.26 -5.45
CA GLU A 120 -17.46 14.78 -6.45
C GLU A 120 -18.14 13.48 -6.01
N GLU A 121 -17.93 13.08 -4.75
CA GLU A 121 -18.45 11.85 -4.17
C GLU A 121 -17.93 10.57 -4.83
N ASN A 122 -16.78 10.64 -5.51
CA ASN A 122 -16.12 9.45 -6.01
C ASN A 122 -15.41 8.73 -4.86
N GLU A 123 -15.46 7.40 -4.91
CA GLU A 123 -14.80 6.57 -3.92
C GLU A 123 -13.30 6.47 -4.20
N ASN A 124 -12.50 6.84 -3.21
CA ASN A 124 -11.07 6.59 -3.20
C ASN A 124 -10.78 5.63 -2.06
N TYR A 125 -9.73 4.83 -2.19
CA TYR A 125 -9.43 3.79 -1.22
C TYR A 125 -8.10 4.07 -0.56
N ALA A 126 -8.10 3.95 0.76
CA ALA A 126 -6.89 4.05 1.56
C ALA A 126 -6.82 2.87 2.50
N ALA A 127 -5.63 2.42 2.81
CA ALA A 127 -5.44 1.33 3.76
C ALA A 127 -4.22 1.59 4.60
N LEU A 128 -4.31 1.23 5.88
CA LEU A 128 -3.19 1.24 6.79
C LEU A 128 -2.73 -0.20 7.00
N ILE A 129 -1.43 -0.43 6.85
CA ILE A 129 -0.82 -1.72 7.12
C ILE A 129 0.24 -1.50 8.19
N ILE A 130 0.11 -2.19 9.32
CA ILE A 130 0.99 -1.97 10.46
C ILE A 130 1.14 -3.26 11.27
N ARG A 131 2.35 -3.49 11.79
CA ARG A 131 2.57 -4.62 12.70
C ARG A 131 1.90 -4.35 14.03
N ARG A 132 1.28 -5.39 14.59
CA ARG A 132 0.62 -5.26 15.90
C ARG A 132 1.61 -4.99 17.04
N ASP A 133 2.87 -5.35 16.83
CA ASP A 133 3.94 -5.10 17.82
C ASP A 133 4.66 -3.76 17.61
N ASN A 134 4.18 -2.92 16.69
CA ASN A 134 4.75 -1.59 16.51
C ASN A 134 4.53 -0.77 17.79
N PRO A 135 5.57 -0.12 18.35
CA PRO A 135 5.43 0.67 19.58
C PRO A 135 4.41 1.80 19.47
N ARG A 136 4.14 2.29 18.27
CA ARG A 136 3.18 3.35 18.02
C ARG A 136 1.86 2.84 17.42
N PHE A 137 1.61 1.55 17.56
CA PHE A 137 0.44 0.92 16.95
C PHE A 137 -0.87 1.67 17.26
N ASN A 138 -1.15 1.87 18.55
CA ASN A 138 -2.40 2.52 18.94
C ASN A 138 -2.50 3.96 18.43
N ASP A 139 -1.41 4.71 18.53
CA ASP A 139 -1.38 6.10 18.10
C ASP A 139 -1.58 6.24 16.58
N LEU A 140 -0.89 5.41 15.81
CA LEU A 140 -0.98 5.44 14.35
C LEU A 140 -2.34 4.97 13.85
N VAL A 141 -2.90 3.92 14.44
CA VAL A 141 -4.24 3.43 14.07
C VAL A 141 -5.30 4.50 14.39
N SER A 142 -5.22 5.11 15.56
CA SER A 142 -6.16 6.14 15.95
C SER A 142 -6.04 7.36 15.05
N GLU A 143 -4.83 7.78 14.76
CA GLU A 143 -4.60 8.93 13.87
C GLU A 143 -5.12 8.68 12.47
N PHE A 144 -4.87 7.49 11.93
CA PHE A 144 -5.36 7.12 10.61
C PHE A 144 -6.89 7.16 10.57
N THR A 145 -7.54 6.51 11.55
CA THR A 145 -8.99 6.47 11.64
C THR A 145 -9.58 7.86 11.74
N ASN A 146 -9.00 8.72 12.59
CA ASN A 146 -9.47 10.08 12.76
C ASN A 146 -9.28 10.91 11.49
N THR A 147 -8.16 10.74 10.82
CA THR A 147 -7.88 11.45 9.57
C THR A 147 -8.90 11.09 8.50
N ILE A 148 -9.20 9.80 8.36
CA ILE A 148 -10.21 9.34 7.39
C ILE A 148 -11.59 9.90 7.73
N THR A 149 -11.95 9.93 9.01
CA THR A 149 -13.21 10.50 9.47
C THR A 149 -13.30 11.99 9.12
N LEU A 150 -12.21 12.74 9.32
CA LEU A 150 -12.18 14.16 8.99
C LEU A 150 -12.29 14.39 7.49
N LEU A 151 -11.64 13.56 6.68
CA LEU A 151 -11.71 13.68 5.23
C LEU A 151 -13.11 13.38 4.70
N ASN A 152 -13.82 12.46 5.33
CA ASN A 152 -15.18 12.10 4.94
C ASN A 152 -16.25 13.02 5.52
N GLY A 153 -15.97 13.61 6.67
CA GLY A 153 -16.86 14.57 7.28
C GLY A 153 -16.61 15.95 6.72
N LYS A 154 -17.36 16.34 5.70
CA LYS A 154 -17.19 17.65 5.09
C LYS A 154 -17.52 18.74 6.10
N PRO A 155 -16.59 19.65 6.39
CA PRO A 155 -16.95 20.82 7.14
C PRO A 155 -17.87 21.69 6.29
N ASP A 156 -18.92 22.13 6.89
CA ASP A 156 -19.83 23.07 6.22
C ASP A 156 -19.19 24.46 6.11
#